data_9341cb96f6bc06eaf0160fb43b4c7e83
#
_entry.id   9341cb96f6bc06eaf0160fb43b4c7e83
#
_cell.length_a   1.000
_cell.length_b   1.000
_cell.length_c   1.000
_cell.angle_alpha   90.00
_cell.angle_beta   90.00
_cell.angle_gamma   90.00
#
_symmetry.space_group_name_H-M   'P 1'
#
loop_
_entity.id
_entity.type
_entity.pdbx_description
1 polymer ?
#
loop_
_entity_poly.entity_id
_entity_poly.type
_entity_poly.pdbx_seq_one_letter_code
_entity_poly.pdbx_strand_id
1 'polypeptide(L)'
;MKLATLKTGHRDGKLVIVSRDLQRAVDAQPIADTMQAAIEDWKQAAPALQARYDALNAGQLPEAFDFDPRQAAAPFPRAYQFIDASAFLNHGNIMEQAYNLTVKKTAGVPILIQRQGDDFRGPHDDYPYLSEDDHGDFEGEFAVVLDDVPMGTGRTEALEHVKLLTIFNDVSMRAHLFRELSMGFGFIQAKPATAFAPVAVTPDELGPAWRDGRVHLDMGVERNGEWFGNPNGGEMDFGFDELIAHLAYNRKLGAGTIIGSGTVSNKGYKEVGSACLAERRAIEMIDHGESRTPFLRFGERLRFEVKGNDGASIFGALDHRFVPAKGEEKA
;
A
#
# COMPACT_ATOMS: atom_id res chain seq x y z
N MET A 1 -2.50 -16.32 -6.99
CA MET A 1 -1.81 -15.82 -8.21
C MET A 1 -1.23 -14.42 -8.02
N LYS A 2 -0.27 -14.02 -8.86
CA LYS A 2 0.37 -12.69 -8.83
C LYS A 2 0.07 -11.94 -10.14
N LEU A 3 -0.40 -10.71 -10.01
CA LEU A 3 -0.81 -9.85 -11.12
C LEU A 3 -0.05 -8.53 -11.10
N ALA A 4 0.34 -8.01 -12.26
CA ALA A 4 0.99 -6.72 -12.41
C ALA A 4 0.40 -5.94 -13.58
N THR A 5 0.65 -4.64 -13.59
CA THR A 5 0.33 -3.76 -14.70
C THR A 5 1.62 -3.23 -15.30
N LEU A 6 1.86 -3.49 -16.57
CA LEU A 6 3.00 -2.92 -17.30
C LEU A 6 2.66 -1.52 -17.81
N LYS A 7 3.64 -0.64 -17.74
CA LYS A 7 3.56 0.70 -18.36
C LYS A 7 3.41 0.57 -19.87
N THR A 8 2.45 1.30 -20.40
CA THR A 8 2.19 1.45 -21.83
C THR A 8 1.91 2.91 -22.12
N GLY A 9 1.53 3.26 -23.34
CA GLY A 9 1.02 4.61 -23.64
C GLY A 9 -0.38 4.90 -23.05
N HIS A 10 -1.03 3.91 -22.43
CA HIS A 10 -2.37 4.04 -21.84
C HIS A 10 -2.30 4.19 -20.31
N ARG A 11 -3.21 5.00 -19.76
CA ARG A 11 -3.24 5.29 -18.30
C ARG A 11 -3.44 4.06 -17.42
N ASP A 12 -4.21 3.08 -17.88
CA ASP A 12 -4.50 1.86 -17.12
C ASP A 12 -3.48 0.74 -17.38
N GLY A 13 -2.46 1.02 -18.22
CA GLY A 13 -1.40 0.09 -18.56
C GLY A 13 -1.91 -1.19 -19.22
N LYS A 14 -1.17 -2.27 -19.03
CA LYS A 14 -1.49 -3.61 -19.57
C LYS A 14 -1.35 -4.66 -18.48
N LEU A 15 -2.40 -5.45 -18.28
CA LEU A 15 -2.39 -6.54 -17.30
C LEU A 15 -1.48 -7.68 -17.74
N VAL A 16 -0.65 -8.15 -16.81
CA VAL A 16 0.18 -9.35 -16.96
C VAL A 16 0.07 -10.23 -15.72
N ILE A 17 0.26 -11.53 -15.92
CA ILE A 17 0.35 -12.52 -14.87
C ILE A 17 1.84 -12.74 -14.61
N VAL A 18 2.25 -12.68 -13.34
CA VAL A 18 3.67 -12.78 -12.92
C VAL A 18 3.89 -14.11 -12.21
N SER A 19 5.00 -14.79 -12.50
CA SER A 19 5.36 -16.06 -11.85
C SER A 19 5.59 -15.88 -10.34
N ARG A 20 5.48 -16.98 -9.59
CA ARG A 20 5.62 -16.98 -8.12
C ARG A 20 6.96 -16.41 -7.66
N ASP A 21 8.03 -16.70 -8.39
CA ASP A 21 9.39 -16.22 -8.12
C ASP A 21 9.68 -14.80 -8.63
N LEU A 22 8.68 -14.14 -9.25
CA LEU A 22 8.76 -12.79 -9.81
C LEU A 22 9.77 -12.65 -10.98
N GLN A 23 10.17 -13.75 -11.63
CA GLN A 23 11.15 -13.72 -12.71
C GLN A 23 10.51 -13.64 -14.09
N ARG A 24 9.32 -14.23 -14.27
CA ARG A 24 8.67 -14.37 -15.56
C ARG A 24 7.28 -13.73 -15.53
N ALA A 25 6.84 -13.29 -16.68
CA ALA A 25 5.47 -12.82 -16.86
C ALA A 25 4.89 -13.32 -18.18
N VAL A 26 3.57 -13.29 -18.26
CA VAL A 26 2.81 -13.56 -19.47
C VAL A 26 1.64 -12.59 -19.59
N ASP A 27 1.28 -12.25 -20.81
CA ASP A 27 0.14 -11.39 -21.13
C ASP A 27 -1.16 -12.02 -20.59
N ALA A 28 -1.99 -11.20 -19.95
CA ALA A 28 -3.31 -11.65 -19.48
C ALA A 28 -4.38 -11.73 -20.58
N GLN A 29 -4.11 -11.12 -21.74
CA GLN A 29 -5.04 -11.25 -22.89
C GLN A 29 -5.17 -12.70 -23.37
N PRO A 30 -6.35 -13.11 -23.88
CA PRO A 30 -7.56 -12.30 -24.05
C PRO A 30 -8.49 -12.27 -22.83
N ILE A 31 -8.02 -12.62 -21.63
CA ILE A 31 -8.86 -12.72 -20.43
C ILE A 31 -9.28 -11.34 -19.96
N ALA A 32 -8.31 -10.42 -19.78
CA ALA A 32 -8.56 -9.04 -19.43
C ALA A 32 -7.40 -8.14 -19.91
N ASP A 33 -7.71 -6.94 -20.36
CA ASP A 33 -6.72 -5.98 -20.86
C ASP A 33 -6.04 -5.21 -19.71
N THR A 34 -6.80 -4.91 -18.66
CA THR A 34 -6.37 -4.11 -17.51
C THR A 34 -6.73 -4.77 -16.20
N MET A 35 -6.09 -4.35 -15.11
CA MET A 35 -6.41 -4.82 -13.77
C MET A 35 -7.86 -4.47 -13.40
N GLN A 36 -8.34 -3.27 -13.77
CA GLN A 36 -9.71 -2.85 -13.52
C GLN A 36 -10.71 -3.76 -14.23
N ALA A 37 -10.48 -4.07 -15.50
CA ALA A 37 -11.35 -4.98 -16.27
C ALA A 37 -11.40 -6.39 -15.63
N ALA A 38 -10.26 -6.88 -15.13
CA ALA A 38 -10.22 -8.18 -14.46
C ALA A 38 -11.03 -8.18 -13.15
N ILE A 39 -10.95 -7.12 -12.35
CA ILE A 39 -11.69 -7.02 -11.07
C ILE A 39 -13.18 -6.83 -11.29
N GLU A 40 -13.60 -6.06 -12.30
CA GLU A 40 -15.01 -5.85 -12.63
C GLU A 40 -15.70 -7.14 -13.07
N ASP A 41 -14.97 -8.06 -13.69
CA ASP A 41 -15.49 -9.38 -14.08
C ASP A 41 -14.75 -10.54 -13.36
N TRP A 42 -14.41 -10.33 -12.09
CA TRP A 42 -13.55 -11.25 -11.33
C TRP A 42 -14.01 -12.69 -11.34
N LYS A 43 -15.35 -12.90 -11.27
CA LYS A 43 -15.93 -14.23 -11.25
C LYS A 43 -15.58 -15.06 -12.51
N GLN A 44 -15.49 -14.38 -13.66
CA GLN A 44 -15.13 -14.99 -14.94
C GLN A 44 -13.62 -14.97 -15.18
N ALA A 45 -12.99 -13.85 -14.85
CA ALA A 45 -11.57 -13.66 -15.11
C ALA A 45 -10.66 -14.51 -14.20
N ALA A 46 -10.96 -14.59 -12.89
CA ALA A 46 -10.07 -15.22 -11.93
C ALA A 46 -9.74 -16.69 -12.23
N PRO A 47 -10.69 -17.58 -12.59
CA PRO A 47 -10.37 -18.97 -12.93
C PRO A 47 -9.44 -19.09 -14.13
N ALA A 48 -9.63 -18.26 -15.16
CA ALA A 48 -8.80 -18.27 -16.36
C ALA A 48 -7.39 -17.68 -16.09
N LEU A 49 -7.30 -16.59 -15.31
CA LEU A 49 -6.03 -16.03 -14.85
C LEU A 49 -5.25 -17.03 -14.00
N GLN A 50 -5.92 -17.74 -13.09
CA GLN A 50 -5.30 -18.77 -12.25
C GLN A 50 -4.75 -19.91 -13.07
N ALA A 51 -5.52 -20.45 -14.02
CA ALA A 51 -5.05 -21.53 -14.90
C ALA A 51 -3.80 -21.09 -15.70
N ARG A 52 -3.77 -19.84 -16.16
CA ARG A 52 -2.62 -19.29 -16.88
C ARG A 52 -1.43 -19.05 -15.95
N TYR A 53 -1.67 -18.63 -14.69
CA TYR A 53 -0.64 -18.53 -13.65
C TYR A 53 0.00 -19.90 -13.34
N ASP A 54 -0.81 -20.95 -13.21
CA ASP A 54 -0.32 -22.29 -12.96
C ASP A 54 0.52 -22.81 -14.13
N ALA A 55 0.07 -22.59 -15.36
CA ALA A 55 0.80 -22.94 -16.57
C ALA A 55 2.14 -22.16 -16.69
N LEU A 56 2.15 -20.87 -16.31
CA LEU A 56 3.38 -20.07 -16.27
C LEU A 56 4.40 -20.65 -15.29
N ASN A 57 3.94 -20.98 -14.06
CA ASN A 57 4.80 -21.55 -13.03
C ASN A 57 5.28 -22.98 -13.37
N ALA A 58 4.54 -23.71 -14.19
CA ALA A 58 4.94 -25.02 -14.72
C ALA A 58 5.88 -24.92 -15.95
N GLY A 59 6.21 -23.71 -16.43
CA GLY A 59 7.04 -23.51 -17.61
C GLY A 59 6.39 -23.93 -18.93
N GLN A 60 5.05 -23.97 -18.98
CA GLN A 60 4.29 -24.48 -20.13
C GLN A 60 3.91 -23.39 -21.13
N LEU A 61 4.28 -22.13 -20.89
CA LEU A 61 3.94 -21.00 -21.73
C LEU A 61 5.19 -20.49 -22.50
N PRO A 62 5.39 -20.87 -23.76
CA PRO A 62 6.56 -20.46 -24.54
C PRO A 62 6.61 -18.94 -24.81
N GLU A 63 5.47 -18.27 -24.76
CA GLU A 63 5.35 -16.82 -24.91
C GLU A 63 5.69 -16.02 -23.63
N ALA A 64 6.02 -16.70 -22.52
CA ALA A 64 6.42 -16.04 -21.30
C ALA A 64 7.74 -15.29 -21.50
N PHE A 65 7.83 -14.08 -20.92
CA PHE A 65 8.97 -13.18 -21.00
C PHE A 65 9.52 -12.87 -19.58
N ASP A 66 10.73 -12.29 -19.53
CA ASP A 66 11.33 -11.89 -18.26
C ASP A 66 10.57 -10.70 -17.65
N PHE A 67 10.20 -10.81 -16.38
CA PHE A 67 9.51 -9.74 -15.67
C PHE A 67 10.53 -8.72 -15.14
N ASP A 68 10.49 -7.50 -15.67
CA ASP A 68 11.26 -6.37 -15.14
C ASP A 68 10.34 -5.45 -14.32
N PRO A 69 10.46 -5.40 -12.98
CA PRO A 69 9.60 -4.56 -12.15
C PRO A 69 9.76 -3.06 -12.43
N ARG A 70 10.85 -2.61 -13.09
CA ARG A 70 10.99 -1.21 -13.51
C ARG A 70 10.02 -0.81 -14.63
N GLN A 71 9.52 -1.80 -15.37
CA GLN A 71 8.48 -1.60 -16.39
C GLN A 71 7.07 -1.66 -15.79
N ALA A 72 6.93 -2.03 -14.52
CA ALA A 72 5.64 -2.04 -13.87
C ALA A 72 5.20 -0.62 -13.47
N ALA A 73 3.91 -0.34 -13.67
CA ALA A 73 3.19 0.72 -13.00
C ALA A 73 2.73 0.23 -11.61
N ALA A 74 2.02 1.05 -10.84
CA ALA A 74 1.20 0.54 -9.75
C ALA A 74 0.27 -0.57 -10.28
N PRO A 75 -0.07 -1.62 -9.49
CA PRO A 75 -1.00 -2.66 -9.93
C PRO A 75 -2.31 -2.11 -10.47
N PHE A 76 -2.84 -1.08 -9.80
CA PHE A 76 -3.85 -0.16 -10.32
C PHE A 76 -3.16 1.18 -10.55
N PRO A 77 -2.94 1.63 -11.80
CA PRO A 77 -2.33 2.95 -12.05
C PRO A 77 -3.22 4.11 -11.57
N ARG A 78 -4.52 3.85 -11.46
CA ARG A 78 -5.53 4.70 -10.85
C ARG A 78 -6.68 3.84 -10.33
N ALA A 79 -7.38 4.31 -9.32
CA ALA A 79 -8.57 3.66 -8.75
C ALA A 79 -9.73 4.65 -8.69
N TYR A 80 -10.96 4.15 -8.85
CA TYR A 80 -12.17 4.97 -8.66
C TYR A 80 -12.32 5.44 -7.22
N GLN A 81 -11.84 4.64 -6.27
CA GLN A 81 -11.87 4.98 -4.86
C GLN A 81 -10.62 4.43 -4.17
N PHE A 82 -9.92 5.30 -3.46
CA PHE A 82 -8.86 4.93 -2.56
C PHE A 82 -9.14 5.51 -1.17
N ILE A 83 -9.15 4.67 -0.17
CA ILE A 83 -9.38 5.03 1.23
C ILE A 83 -8.23 4.46 2.03
N ASP A 84 -7.65 5.30 2.85
CA ASP A 84 -6.66 4.87 3.81
C ASP A 84 -7.24 4.84 5.21
N ALA A 85 -6.72 3.96 6.06
CA ALA A 85 -7.13 3.84 7.45
C ALA A 85 -6.03 4.32 8.41
N SER A 86 -6.39 4.43 9.67
CA SER A 86 -5.44 4.50 10.77
C SER A 86 -5.74 3.33 11.71
N ALA A 87 -5.49 2.10 11.19
CA ALA A 87 -5.93 0.89 11.85
C ALA A 87 -4.91 0.30 12.83
N PHE A 88 -3.70 0.83 12.92
CA PHE A 88 -2.72 0.53 13.95
C PHE A 88 -2.77 1.61 15.03
N LEU A 89 -3.54 1.40 16.09
CA LEU A 89 -3.70 2.40 17.16
C LEU A 89 -2.40 2.72 17.89
N ASN A 90 -1.44 1.77 17.87
CA ASN A 90 -0.12 1.98 18.46
C ASN A 90 0.59 3.18 17.84
N HIS A 91 0.53 3.34 16.52
CA HIS A 91 1.09 4.50 15.81
C HIS A 91 0.54 5.82 16.37
N GLY A 92 -0.79 5.95 16.45
CA GLY A 92 -1.44 7.13 17.01
C GLY A 92 -1.10 7.37 18.49
N ASN A 93 -1.01 6.31 19.29
CA ASN A 93 -0.67 6.41 20.71
C ASN A 93 0.77 6.92 20.93
N ILE A 94 1.73 6.46 20.14
CA ILE A 94 3.11 6.98 20.15
C ILE A 94 3.13 8.48 19.83
N MET A 95 2.40 8.89 18.78
CA MET A 95 2.32 10.32 18.38
C MET A 95 1.68 11.19 19.47
N GLU A 96 0.58 10.70 20.09
CA GLU A 96 -0.10 11.42 21.18
C GLU A 96 0.82 11.59 22.40
N GLN A 97 1.55 10.54 22.76
CA GLN A 97 2.50 10.57 23.88
C GLN A 97 3.68 11.52 23.62
N ALA A 98 4.27 11.44 22.41
CA ALA A 98 5.46 12.23 22.08
C ALA A 98 5.21 13.75 22.05
N TYR A 99 4.04 14.13 21.51
CA TYR A 99 3.74 15.53 21.21
C TYR A 99 2.63 16.12 22.10
N ASN A 100 2.20 15.36 23.12
CA ASN A 100 1.09 15.74 24.00
C ASN A 100 -0.16 16.16 23.24
N LEU A 101 -0.48 15.40 22.18
CA LEU A 101 -1.63 15.61 21.32
C LEU A 101 -2.82 14.80 21.82
N THR A 102 -4.02 15.29 21.53
CA THR A 102 -5.25 14.52 21.74
C THR A 102 -5.99 14.43 20.42
N VAL A 103 -5.98 13.25 19.79
CA VAL A 103 -6.83 12.99 18.63
C VAL A 103 -8.18 12.47 19.13
N LYS A 104 -9.26 13.17 18.74
CA LYS A 104 -10.61 12.71 19.08
C LYS A 104 -10.88 11.38 18.38
N LYS A 105 -11.02 10.33 19.17
CA LYS A 105 -11.36 8.97 18.69
C LYS A 105 -12.71 8.57 19.29
N THR A 106 -13.51 7.86 18.50
CA THR A 106 -14.71 7.18 19.00
C THR A 106 -14.35 5.71 19.19
N ALA A 107 -14.55 5.19 20.38
CA ALA A 107 -14.22 3.80 20.72
C ALA A 107 -14.93 2.83 19.75
N GLY A 108 -14.19 1.89 19.17
CA GLY A 108 -14.70 0.89 18.24
C GLY A 108 -15.03 1.43 16.83
N VAL A 109 -14.67 2.67 16.52
CA VAL A 109 -14.87 3.27 15.19
C VAL A 109 -13.50 3.49 14.54
N PRO A 110 -13.21 2.86 13.38
CA PRO A 110 -11.97 3.07 12.67
C PRO A 110 -11.91 4.49 12.09
N ILE A 111 -10.71 5.07 12.04
CA ILE A 111 -10.45 6.31 11.31
C ILE A 111 -10.16 5.92 9.86
N LEU A 112 -10.92 6.51 8.94
CA LEU A 112 -10.80 6.30 7.50
C LEU A 112 -10.75 7.63 6.78
N ILE A 113 -9.87 7.74 5.79
CA ILE A 113 -9.53 8.97 5.12
C ILE A 113 -9.62 8.75 3.62
N GLN A 114 -10.38 9.59 2.93
CA GLN A 114 -10.42 9.59 1.47
C GLN A 114 -9.06 10.06 0.93
N ARG A 115 -8.51 9.29 -0.02
CA ARG A 115 -7.21 9.56 -0.62
C ARG A 115 -7.34 9.85 -2.12
N GLN A 116 -6.29 10.44 -2.70
CA GLN A 116 -6.18 10.62 -4.15
C GLN A 116 -6.11 9.24 -4.81
N GLY A 117 -6.99 8.98 -5.78
CA GLY A 117 -7.06 7.69 -6.48
C GLY A 117 -6.72 7.76 -7.98
N ASP A 118 -6.38 8.92 -8.52
CA ASP A 118 -6.26 9.16 -9.97
C ASP A 118 -4.81 9.18 -10.49
N ASP A 119 -3.81 9.18 -9.60
CA ASP A 119 -2.38 9.14 -9.96
C ASP A 119 -1.59 8.34 -8.91
N PHE A 120 -1.20 7.13 -9.26
CA PHE A 120 -0.34 6.29 -8.44
C PHE A 120 1.03 6.12 -9.08
N ARG A 121 2.08 6.06 -8.26
CA ARG A 121 3.45 5.83 -8.69
C ARG A 121 3.76 4.34 -8.73
N GLY A 122 4.50 3.92 -9.73
CA GLY A 122 5.01 2.56 -9.84
C GLY A 122 6.16 2.29 -8.84
N PRO A 123 6.57 1.02 -8.73
CA PRO A 123 7.49 0.56 -7.69
C PRO A 123 8.90 1.16 -7.78
N HIS A 124 9.33 1.56 -8.97
CA HIS A 124 10.66 2.12 -9.24
C HIS A 124 10.61 3.52 -9.87
N ASP A 125 9.45 4.16 -9.84
CA ASP A 125 9.34 5.54 -10.29
C ASP A 125 10.03 6.46 -9.28
N ASP A 126 10.82 7.41 -9.76
CA ASP A 126 11.29 8.50 -8.92
C ASP A 126 10.08 9.25 -8.33
N TYR A 127 10.17 9.60 -7.06
CA TYR A 127 9.10 10.31 -6.36
C TYR A 127 9.42 11.81 -6.30
N PRO A 128 8.79 12.63 -7.15
CA PRO A 128 9.04 14.07 -7.15
C PRO A 128 8.23 14.79 -6.08
N TYR A 129 8.86 15.73 -5.36
CA TYR A 129 8.18 16.69 -4.49
C TYR A 129 8.87 18.07 -4.55
N LEU A 130 8.18 19.13 -4.11
CA LEU A 130 8.59 20.49 -4.42
C LEU A 130 9.69 21.03 -3.51
N SER A 131 9.64 20.73 -2.22
CA SER A 131 10.57 21.31 -1.24
C SER A 131 10.84 20.35 -0.08
N GLU A 132 12.09 20.30 0.38
CA GLU A 132 12.44 19.61 1.62
C GLU A 132 11.78 20.24 2.86
N ASP A 133 11.35 21.50 2.77
CA ASP A 133 10.57 22.17 3.82
C ASP A 133 9.14 21.62 3.95
N ASP A 134 8.65 20.85 2.98
CA ASP A 134 7.39 20.10 3.10
C ASP A 134 7.49 18.95 4.11
N HIS A 135 8.69 18.64 4.59
CA HIS A 135 8.96 17.57 5.55
C HIS A 135 8.47 16.21 5.04
N GLY A 136 8.97 15.80 3.88
CA GLY A 136 8.63 14.52 3.26
C GLY A 136 8.87 13.34 4.21
N ASP A 137 7.90 12.45 4.29
CA ASP A 137 7.92 11.23 5.09
C ASP A 137 7.37 10.07 4.25
N PHE A 138 7.63 8.87 4.67
CA PHE A 138 7.11 7.63 4.11
C PHE A 138 6.26 6.89 5.13
N GLU A 139 5.33 6.07 4.66
CA GLU A 139 4.53 5.17 5.49
C GLU A 139 4.36 3.83 4.78
N GLY A 140 4.98 2.77 5.34
CA GLY A 140 4.84 1.41 4.84
C GLY A 140 3.51 0.81 5.30
N GLU A 141 2.70 0.35 4.32
CA GLU A 141 1.33 -0.08 4.55
C GLU A 141 0.95 -1.30 3.72
N PHE A 142 -0.03 -2.05 4.21
CA PHE A 142 -0.75 -3.07 3.45
C PHE A 142 -2.02 -2.49 2.84
N ALA A 143 -2.42 -3.01 1.68
CA ALA A 143 -3.69 -2.68 1.07
C ALA A 143 -4.43 -3.92 0.58
N VAL A 144 -5.77 -3.81 0.57
CA VAL A 144 -6.66 -4.76 -0.11
C VAL A 144 -7.36 -4.08 -1.27
N VAL A 145 -7.66 -4.87 -2.31
CA VAL A 145 -8.46 -4.46 -3.47
C VAL A 145 -9.73 -5.29 -3.51
N LEU A 146 -10.84 -4.62 -3.68
CA LEU A 146 -12.18 -5.20 -3.58
C LEU A 146 -12.83 -5.38 -4.96
N ASP A 147 -13.71 -6.39 -5.08
CA ASP A 147 -14.79 -6.37 -6.07
C ASP A 147 -15.96 -5.50 -5.59
N ASP A 148 -17.11 -5.59 -6.25
CA ASP A 148 -18.30 -4.87 -5.83
C ASP A 148 -18.80 -5.32 -4.45
N VAL A 149 -18.86 -4.39 -3.49
CA VAL A 149 -19.34 -4.64 -2.14
C VAL A 149 -20.73 -4.03 -1.98
N PRO A 150 -21.78 -4.83 -1.72
CA PRO A 150 -23.12 -4.33 -1.47
C PRO A 150 -23.17 -3.41 -0.24
N MET A 151 -24.07 -2.42 -0.29
CA MET A 151 -24.39 -1.63 0.89
C MET A 151 -24.95 -2.52 2.01
N GLY A 152 -24.45 -2.35 3.23
CA GLY A 152 -24.86 -3.14 4.40
C GLY A 152 -24.08 -4.43 4.59
N THR A 153 -23.03 -4.72 3.78
CA THR A 153 -22.15 -5.88 3.98
C THR A 153 -21.56 -5.87 5.38
N GLY A 154 -21.78 -6.97 6.11
CA GLY A 154 -21.28 -7.17 7.46
C GLY A 154 -19.85 -7.72 7.48
N ARG A 155 -19.22 -7.74 8.69
CA ARG A 155 -17.84 -8.23 8.85
C ARG A 155 -17.63 -9.67 8.39
N THR A 156 -18.62 -10.54 8.59
CA THR A 156 -18.54 -11.97 8.23
C THR A 156 -18.35 -12.18 6.72
N GLU A 157 -19.00 -11.33 5.92
CA GLU A 157 -18.99 -11.42 4.46
C GLU A 157 -17.90 -10.52 3.83
N ALA A 158 -17.45 -9.53 4.58
CA ALA A 158 -16.56 -8.47 4.06
C ALA A 158 -15.28 -9.02 3.41
N LEU A 159 -14.65 -10.05 3.99
CA LEU A 159 -13.41 -10.63 3.47
C LEU A 159 -13.61 -11.41 2.17
N GLU A 160 -14.84 -11.84 1.85
CA GLU A 160 -15.15 -12.49 0.57
C GLU A 160 -14.96 -11.52 -0.60
N HIS A 161 -15.04 -10.21 -0.33
CA HIS A 161 -14.85 -9.16 -1.32
C HIS A 161 -13.37 -8.78 -1.54
N VAL A 162 -12.45 -9.26 -0.72
CA VAL A 162 -11.01 -9.04 -0.93
C VAL A 162 -10.52 -9.95 -2.05
N LYS A 163 -10.11 -9.36 -3.18
CA LYS A 163 -9.61 -10.10 -4.34
C LYS A 163 -8.10 -10.08 -4.45
N LEU A 164 -7.50 -8.95 -4.11
CA LEU A 164 -6.05 -8.80 -4.17
C LEU A 164 -5.53 -8.09 -2.91
N LEU A 165 -4.26 -8.35 -2.60
CA LEU A 165 -3.49 -7.61 -1.59
C LEU A 165 -2.23 -7.04 -2.25
N THR A 166 -1.73 -5.93 -1.73
CA THR A 166 -0.45 -5.33 -2.12
C THR A 166 0.12 -4.52 -0.97
N ILE A 167 1.29 -3.93 -1.16
CA ILE A 167 1.88 -2.96 -0.25
C ILE A 167 2.11 -1.63 -0.94
N PHE A 168 2.15 -0.57 -0.15
CA PHE A 168 2.37 0.78 -0.68
C PHE A 168 3.10 1.68 0.31
N ASN A 169 3.58 2.79 -0.22
CA ASN A 169 4.13 3.90 0.53
C ASN A 169 3.13 5.07 0.50
N ASP A 170 2.49 5.34 1.63
CA ASP A 170 1.62 6.50 1.80
C ASP A 170 2.44 7.75 2.10
N VAL A 171 3.06 8.28 1.06
CA VAL A 171 3.92 9.45 1.16
C VAL A 171 3.19 10.61 1.81
N SER A 172 3.85 11.24 2.78
CA SER A 172 3.27 12.30 3.59
C SER A 172 4.13 13.56 3.58
N MET A 173 3.50 14.73 3.48
CA MET A 173 4.13 16.03 3.63
C MET A 173 3.75 16.61 4.99
N ARG A 174 4.58 16.32 6.00
CA ARG A 174 4.25 16.58 7.43
C ARG A 174 4.06 18.05 7.77
N ALA A 175 4.69 18.96 7.02
CA ALA A 175 4.49 20.39 7.21
C ALA A 175 3.03 20.84 7.02
N HIS A 176 2.27 20.11 6.19
CA HIS A 176 0.86 20.44 5.90
C HIS A 176 -0.13 19.69 6.81
N LEU A 177 0.30 18.57 7.42
CA LEU A 177 -0.57 17.60 8.07
C LEU A 177 -1.40 18.21 9.22
N PHE A 178 -0.76 18.92 10.15
CA PHE A 178 -1.47 19.46 11.31
C PHE A 178 -2.51 20.51 10.94
N ARG A 179 -2.22 21.34 9.93
CA ARG A 179 -3.18 22.33 9.43
C ARG A 179 -4.43 21.61 8.88
N GLU A 180 -4.25 20.62 8.00
CA GLU A 180 -5.37 19.91 7.38
C GLU A 180 -6.12 19.04 8.39
N LEU A 181 -5.41 18.41 9.34
CA LEU A 181 -6.03 17.66 10.44
C LEU A 181 -6.94 18.55 11.29
N SER A 182 -6.47 19.79 11.60
CA SER A 182 -7.27 20.74 12.39
C SER A 182 -8.53 21.24 11.67
N MET A 183 -8.51 21.25 10.33
CA MET A 183 -9.68 21.59 9.51
C MET A 183 -10.74 20.48 9.51
N GLY A 184 -10.36 19.22 9.70
CA GLY A 184 -11.27 18.10 9.89
C GLY A 184 -11.96 17.57 8.63
N PHE A 185 -11.53 17.96 7.43
CA PHE A 185 -12.12 17.53 6.15
C PHE A 185 -11.30 16.50 5.37
N GLY A 186 -10.15 16.09 5.87
CA GLY A 186 -9.24 15.16 5.22
C GLY A 186 -7.97 15.85 4.71
N PHE A 187 -7.16 15.10 3.98
CA PHE A 187 -5.85 15.52 3.52
C PHE A 187 -5.83 15.77 2.01
N ILE A 188 -5.22 16.87 1.60
CA ILE A 188 -4.95 17.23 0.20
C ILE A 188 -3.44 17.39 -0.01
N GLN A 189 -2.84 18.45 0.57
CA GLN A 189 -1.41 18.72 0.43
C GLN A 189 -0.55 17.82 1.32
N ALA A 190 -1.07 17.39 2.46
CA ALA A 190 -0.37 16.50 3.37
C ALA A 190 -0.18 15.07 2.82
N LYS A 191 -1.00 14.65 1.90
CA LYS A 191 -1.01 13.28 1.36
C LYS A 191 -1.08 13.29 -0.17
N PRO A 192 0.06 13.52 -0.86
CA PRO A 192 0.13 13.51 -2.32
C PRO A 192 0.00 12.08 -2.90
N ALA A 193 0.44 11.86 -4.13
CA ALA A 193 0.34 10.57 -4.80
C ALA A 193 0.99 9.44 -4.00
N THR A 194 0.35 8.29 -3.97
CA THR A 194 0.82 7.05 -3.31
C THR A 194 1.65 6.21 -4.28
N ALA A 195 2.68 5.51 -3.79
CA ALA A 195 3.50 4.59 -4.58
C ALA A 195 3.24 3.14 -4.16
N PHE A 196 3.12 2.22 -5.13
CA PHE A 196 2.77 0.82 -4.89
C PHE A 196 3.88 -0.14 -5.31
N ALA A 197 3.93 -1.31 -4.67
CA ALA A 197 4.74 -2.45 -5.10
C ALA A 197 4.34 -2.94 -6.50
N PRO A 198 5.21 -3.71 -7.21
CA PRO A 198 4.96 -4.07 -8.61
C PRO A 198 3.81 -5.04 -8.82
N VAL A 199 3.49 -5.87 -7.82
CA VAL A 199 2.44 -6.87 -7.97
C VAL A 199 1.38 -6.77 -6.87
N ALA A 200 0.15 -7.10 -7.25
CA ALA A 200 -0.92 -7.43 -6.33
C ALA A 200 -1.18 -8.94 -6.40
N VAL A 201 -1.49 -9.55 -5.27
CA VAL A 201 -1.62 -11.00 -5.16
C VAL A 201 -2.97 -11.40 -4.59
N THR A 202 -3.48 -12.55 -5.00
CA THR A 202 -4.68 -13.13 -4.37
C THR A 202 -4.37 -13.59 -2.94
N PRO A 203 -5.36 -13.62 -2.04
CA PRO A 203 -5.16 -13.96 -0.63
C PRO A 203 -4.47 -15.30 -0.37
N ASP A 204 -4.66 -16.30 -1.26
CA ASP A 204 -4.04 -17.63 -1.18
C ASP A 204 -2.50 -17.59 -1.29
N GLU A 205 -1.92 -16.60 -1.96
CA GLU A 205 -0.46 -16.44 -2.05
C GLU A 205 0.21 -16.13 -0.69
N LEU A 206 -0.56 -15.61 0.27
CA LEU A 206 -0.10 -15.38 1.63
C LEU A 206 -0.28 -16.63 2.52
N GLY A 207 -1.10 -17.60 2.08
CA GLY A 207 -1.40 -18.80 2.87
C GLY A 207 -1.88 -18.46 4.29
N PRO A 208 -1.31 -19.11 5.34
CA PRO A 208 -1.72 -18.88 6.73
C PRO A 208 -1.36 -17.49 7.27
N ALA A 209 -0.57 -16.70 6.54
CA ALA A 209 -0.27 -15.32 6.94
C ALA A 209 -1.43 -14.37 6.68
N TRP A 210 -2.38 -14.70 5.79
CA TRP A 210 -3.63 -13.99 5.65
C TRP A 210 -4.69 -14.64 6.54
N ARG A 211 -5.00 -14.04 7.66
CA ARG A 211 -6.05 -14.51 8.57
C ARG A 211 -6.63 -13.36 9.38
N ASP A 212 -7.86 -13.50 9.81
CA ASP A 212 -8.57 -12.53 10.65
C ASP A 212 -8.57 -11.10 10.07
N GLY A 213 -8.61 -10.99 8.72
CA GLY A 213 -8.56 -9.72 8.02
C GLY A 213 -7.23 -8.95 8.16
N ARG A 214 -6.12 -9.66 8.42
CA ARG A 214 -4.78 -9.07 8.67
C ARG A 214 -3.70 -9.83 7.91
N VAL A 215 -2.63 -9.12 7.59
CA VAL A 215 -1.41 -9.71 6.99
C VAL A 215 -0.39 -9.92 8.11
N HIS A 216 -0.19 -11.16 8.54
CA HIS A 216 0.75 -11.54 9.59
C HIS A 216 2.17 -11.77 9.03
N LEU A 217 2.70 -10.75 8.36
CA LEU A 217 4.06 -10.71 7.81
C LEU A 217 4.72 -9.37 8.16
N ASP A 218 6.03 -9.36 8.16
CA ASP A 218 6.81 -8.17 8.48
C ASP A 218 6.92 -7.25 7.27
N MET A 219 6.67 -5.96 7.49
CA MET A 219 6.91 -4.89 6.54
C MET A 219 8.38 -4.45 6.64
N GLY A 220 9.25 -5.07 5.85
CA GLY A 220 10.65 -4.66 5.79
C GLY A 220 10.81 -3.29 5.16
N VAL A 221 11.49 -2.38 5.87
CA VAL A 221 11.75 -0.99 5.44
C VAL A 221 13.24 -0.72 5.52
N GLU A 222 13.81 -0.24 4.40
CA GLU A 222 15.18 0.24 4.32
C GLU A 222 15.19 1.71 3.86
N ARG A 223 16.06 2.51 4.46
CA ARG A 223 16.34 3.89 4.05
C ARG A 223 17.81 4.00 3.65
N ASN A 224 18.09 4.34 2.41
CA ASN A 224 19.44 4.43 1.84
C ASN A 224 20.25 3.12 1.96
N GLY A 225 19.56 1.96 1.91
CA GLY A 225 20.16 0.63 2.05
C GLY A 225 20.44 0.21 3.50
N GLU A 226 20.03 1.02 4.48
CA GLU A 226 20.11 0.67 5.90
C GLU A 226 18.76 0.25 6.43
N TRP A 227 18.77 -0.75 7.32
CA TRP A 227 17.55 -1.20 7.99
C TRP A 227 16.89 -0.04 8.79
N PHE A 228 15.61 0.16 8.57
CA PHE A 228 14.83 1.16 9.29
C PHE A 228 13.77 0.53 10.21
N GLY A 229 13.16 -0.54 9.76
CA GLY A 229 12.19 -1.30 10.55
C GLY A 229 11.64 -2.51 9.81
N ASN A 230 10.96 -3.37 10.57
CA ASN A 230 10.24 -4.53 10.05
C ASN A 230 9.00 -4.85 10.93
N PRO A 231 8.10 -3.87 11.19
CA PRO A 231 6.92 -4.13 11.99
C PRO A 231 5.97 -5.10 11.29
N ASN A 232 5.25 -5.92 12.08
CA ASN A 232 4.35 -6.96 11.59
C ASN A 232 2.92 -6.45 11.41
N GLY A 233 2.29 -6.74 10.27
CA GLY A 233 0.93 -6.31 9.98
C GLY A 233 -0.16 -7.00 10.82
N GLY A 234 0.18 -8.08 11.52
CA GLY A 234 -0.76 -8.80 12.39
C GLY A 234 -1.18 -8.04 13.66
N GLU A 235 -0.47 -6.97 14.04
CA GLU A 235 -0.86 -6.11 15.18
C GLU A 235 -1.88 -5.01 14.83
N MET A 236 -2.46 -5.05 13.64
CA MET A 236 -3.53 -4.16 13.20
C MET A 236 -4.73 -4.27 14.16
N ASP A 237 -5.16 -3.18 14.76
CA ASP A 237 -6.27 -3.18 15.74
C ASP A 237 -7.63 -3.38 15.06
N PHE A 238 -7.88 -2.71 13.93
CA PHE A 238 -9.06 -2.92 13.10
C PHE A 238 -8.68 -3.72 11.85
N GLY A 239 -9.18 -4.96 11.72
CA GLY A 239 -8.94 -5.78 10.53
C GLY A 239 -9.65 -5.24 9.28
N PHE A 240 -9.23 -5.68 8.11
CA PHE A 240 -9.87 -5.27 6.85
C PHE A 240 -11.35 -5.65 6.79
N ASP A 241 -11.79 -6.71 7.49
CA ASP A 241 -13.21 -7.04 7.67
C ASP A 241 -13.99 -5.90 8.33
N GLU A 242 -13.42 -5.28 9.36
CA GLU A 242 -14.01 -4.14 10.07
C GLU A 242 -14.03 -2.88 9.21
N LEU A 243 -12.91 -2.61 8.50
CA LEU A 243 -12.80 -1.45 7.64
C LEU A 243 -13.80 -1.51 6.48
N ILE A 244 -13.91 -2.66 5.80
CA ILE A 244 -14.87 -2.87 4.70
C ILE A 244 -16.30 -2.73 5.20
N ALA A 245 -16.67 -3.40 6.30
CA ALA A 245 -18.02 -3.32 6.86
C ALA A 245 -18.37 -1.89 7.27
N HIS A 246 -17.44 -1.15 7.86
CA HIS A 246 -17.64 0.25 8.22
C HIS A 246 -17.90 1.13 6.99
N LEU A 247 -17.10 0.97 5.95
CA LEU A 247 -17.25 1.71 4.69
C LEU A 247 -18.56 1.37 3.96
N ALA A 248 -18.94 0.09 3.96
CA ALA A 248 -20.13 -0.40 3.28
C ALA A 248 -21.43 -0.14 4.03
N TYR A 249 -21.39 0.44 5.22
CA TYR A 249 -22.56 0.63 6.08
C TYR A 249 -23.75 1.30 5.36
N ASN A 250 -23.50 2.38 4.63
CA ASN A 250 -24.54 3.18 3.97
C ASN A 250 -24.23 3.50 2.50
N ARG A 251 -23.31 2.77 1.89
CA ARG A 251 -22.92 2.92 0.48
C ARG A 251 -22.44 1.60 -0.10
N LYS A 252 -22.46 1.50 -1.42
CA LYS A 252 -21.73 0.45 -2.15
C LYS A 252 -20.25 0.84 -2.25
N LEU A 253 -19.37 -0.16 -2.30
CA LEU A 253 -18.01 0.05 -2.75
C LEU A 253 -17.89 -0.61 -4.14
N GLY A 254 -17.43 0.14 -5.12
CA GLY A 254 -17.28 -0.39 -6.48
C GLY A 254 -16.02 -1.24 -6.63
N ALA A 255 -16.07 -2.16 -7.59
CA ALA A 255 -14.93 -2.98 -7.97
C ALA A 255 -13.68 -2.12 -8.27
N GLY A 256 -12.52 -2.52 -7.74
CA GLY A 256 -11.29 -1.73 -7.79
C GLY A 256 -11.14 -0.71 -6.66
N THR A 257 -12.05 -0.67 -5.67
CA THR A 257 -11.83 0.09 -4.43
C THR A 257 -10.60 -0.46 -3.72
N ILE A 258 -9.68 0.44 -3.36
CA ILE A 258 -8.48 0.12 -2.57
C ILE A 258 -8.67 0.63 -1.15
N ILE A 259 -8.31 -0.20 -0.16
CA ILE A 259 -8.31 0.20 1.26
C ILE A 259 -6.93 -0.05 1.83
N GLY A 260 -6.29 1.01 2.36
CA GLY A 260 -5.02 0.97 3.08
C GLY A 260 -5.22 0.65 4.57
N SER A 261 -4.18 0.09 5.19
CA SER A 261 -4.20 -0.31 6.61
C SER A 261 -3.89 0.83 7.56
N GLY A 262 -3.30 1.90 7.08
CA GLY A 262 -2.52 2.81 7.91
C GLY A 262 -1.11 2.29 8.16
N THR A 263 -0.22 3.18 8.57
CA THR A 263 1.18 2.87 8.83
C THR A 263 1.33 1.68 9.77
N VAL A 264 2.04 0.64 9.32
CA VAL A 264 2.29 -0.54 10.14
C VAL A 264 3.11 -0.17 11.37
N SER A 265 2.60 -0.50 12.55
CA SER A 265 3.20 -0.13 13.82
C SER A 265 2.99 -1.23 14.87
N ASN A 266 4.03 -1.53 15.64
CA ASN A 266 4.00 -2.55 16.67
C ASN A 266 4.36 -1.99 18.05
N LYS A 267 3.81 -2.61 19.07
CA LYS A 267 4.12 -2.26 20.47
C LYS A 267 5.59 -2.48 20.81
N GLY A 268 6.21 -3.49 20.18
CA GLY A 268 7.63 -3.82 20.29
C GLY A 268 8.55 -2.98 19.40
N TYR A 269 8.25 -1.71 19.19
CA TYR A 269 8.99 -0.83 18.25
C TYR A 269 10.50 -0.73 18.50
N LYS A 270 10.96 -1.02 19.73
CA LYS A 270 12.39 -1.01 20.04
C LYS A 270 13.15 -2.16 19.36
N GLU A 271 12.47 -3.27 19.11
CA GLU A 271 13.02 -4.45 18.44
C GLU A 271 12.80 -4.39 16.93
N VAL A 272 11.60 -3.97 16.51
CA VAL A 272 11.20 -4.04 15.10
C VAL A 272 11.34 -2.72 14.35
N GLY A 273 11.68 -1.63 15.03
CA GLY A 273 11.80 -0.31 14.41
C GLY A 273 10.44 0.26 13.99
N SER A 274 10.44 1.06 12.93
CA SER A 274 9.25 1.79 12.48
C SER A 274 9.06 1.69 10.97
N ALA A 275 7.83 1.84 10.50
CA ALA A 275 7.51 1.94 9.07
C ALA A 275 7.31 3.39 8.58
N CYS A 276 7.59 4.41 9.41
CA CYS A 276 7.60 5.81 8.99
C CYS A 276 8.58 6.66 9.83
N LEU A 277 8.95 7.83 9.29
CA LEU A 277 9.83 8.79 10.00
C LEU A 277 9.12 9.44 11.18
N ALA A 278 7.85 9.79 11.03
CA ALA A 278 7.10 10.45 12.10
C ALA A 278 7.09 9.60 13.37
N GLU A 279 6.86 8.29 13.26
CA GLU A 279 6.89 7.37 14.40
C GLU A 279 8.30 7.26 14.99
N ARG A 280 9.33 7.08 14.17
CA ARG A 280 10.73 7.07 14.63
C ARG A 280 11.07 8.34 15.40
N ARG A 281 10.70 9.48 14.88
CA ARG A 281 10.92 10.79 15.51
C ARG A 281 10.16 10.96 16.82
N ALA A 282 8.93 10.44 16.86
CA ALA A 282 8.10 10.43 18.08
C ALA A 282 8.72 9.55 19.18
N ILE A 283 9.22 8.36 18.80
CA ILE A 283 9.94 7.47 19.72
C ILE A 283 11.21 8.17 20.26
N GLU A 284 11.99 8.81 19.42
CA GLU A 284 13.16 9.59 19.83
C GLU A 284 12.79 10.71 20.81
N MET A 285 11.66 11.39 20.57
CA MET A 285 11.14 12.42 21.48
C MET A 285 10.79 11.82 22.85
N ILE A 286 10.17 10.65 22.89
CA ILE A 286 9.83 9.94 24.14
C ILE A 286 11.10 9.51 24.89
N ASP A 287 12.06 8.90 24.16
CA ASP A 287 13.25 8.30 24.76
C ASP A 287 14.34 9.33 25.12
N HIS A 288 14.45 10.43 24.37
CA HIS A 288 15.56 11.39 24.46
C HIS A 288 15.13 12.86 24.65
N GLY A 289 13.84 13.17 24.54
CA GLY A 289 13.33 14.55 24.62
C GLY A 289 13.52 15.38 23.34
N GLU A 290 14.09 14.82 22.29
CA GLU A 290 14.33 15.47 21.00
C GLU A 290 14.25 14.47 19.84
N SER A 291 13.74 14.93 18.69
CA SER A 291 13.77 14.16 17.45
C SER A 291 15.11 14.36 16.74
N ARG A 292 15.80 13.27 16.38
CA ARG A 292 17.13 13.27 15.75
C ARG A 292 17.10 12.88 14.29
N THR A 293 16.24 11.96 13.92
CA THR A 293 16.08 11.49 12.53
C THR A 293 15.50 12.61 11.67
N PRO A 294 16.19 13.07 10.60
CA PRO A 294 15.66 14.09 9.70
C PRO A 294 14.52 13.53 8.83
N PHE A 295 13.62 14.40 8.38
CA PHE A 295 12.69 14.09 7.30
C PHE A 295 13.44 13.79 5.99
N LEU A 296 12.74 13.26 5.00
CA LEU A 296 13.32 12.89 3.70
C LEU A 296 13.97 14.09 3.01
N ARG A 297 15.10 13.81 2.38
CA ARG A 297 15.83 14.76 1.54
C ARG A 297 15.87 14.25 0.09
N PHE A 298 16.11 15.16 -0.83
CA PHE A 298 16.34 14.79 -2.22
C PHE A 298 17.53 13.85 -2.38
N GLY A 299 17.35 12.84 -3.23
CA GLY A 299 18.36 11.81 -3.48
C GLY A 299 18.23 10.57 -2.58
N GLU A 300 17.47 10.63 -1.49
CA GLU A 300 17.27 9.47 -0.62
C GLU A 300 16.44 8.38 -1.31
N ARG A 301 16.79 7.14 -0.98
CA ARG A 301 16.15 5.93 -1.50
C ARG A 301 15.43 5.20 -0.39
N LEU A 302 14.23 4.75 -0.70
CA LEU A 302 13.45 3.89 0.17
C LEU A 302 13.16 2.56 -0.50
N ARG A 303 13.19 1.49 0.30
CA ARG A 303 12.83 0.16 -0.14
C ARG A 303 11.86 -0.45 0.88
N PHE A 304 10.75 -0.95 0.37
CA PHE A 304 9.78 -1.73 1.13
C PHE A 304 9.68 -3.12 0.51
N GLU A 305 9.71 -4.14 1.33
CA GLU A 305 9.54 -5.52 0.88
C GLU A 305 8.91 -6.37 1.96
N VAL A 306 7.99 -7.24 1.56
CA VAL A 306 7.39 -8.24 2.43
C VAL A 306 7.78 -9.63 1.93
N LYS A 307 8.36 -10.44 2.82
CA LYS A 307 8.76 -11.81 2.52
C LYS A 307 7.84 -12.78 3.22
N GLY A 308 7.52 -13.86 2.51
CA GLY A 308 6.84 -15.01 3.09
C GLY A 308 7.73 -15.76 4.08
N ASN A 309 7.14 -16.75 4.75
CA ASN A 309 7.87 -17.60 5.71
C ASN A 309 8.99 -18.42 5.06
N ASP A 310 8.94 -18.59 3.75
CA ASP A 310 9.97 -19.24 2.91
C ASP A 310 11.09 -18.27 2.47
N GLY A 311 11.00 -17.00 2.86
CA GLY A 311 11.94 -15.95 2.48
C GLY A 311 11.71 -15.37 1.09
N ALA A 312 10.76 -15.87 0.32
CA ALA A 312 10.44 -15.34 -1.00
C ALA A 312 9.65 -14.02 -0.91
N SER A 313 9.94 -13.10 -1.82
CA SER A 313 9.18 -11.85 -1.93
C SER A 313 7.75 -12.12 -2.38
N ILE A 314 6.76 -11.57 -1.66
CA ILE A 314 5.34 -11.73 -1.98
C ILE A 314 4.92 -10.76 -3.07
N PHE A 315 5.16 -9.47 -2.85
CA PHE A 315 4.65 -8.37 -3.68
C PHE A 315 5.71 -7.78 -4.63
N GLY A 316 6.95 -8.28 -4.56
CA GLY A 316 8.11 -7.57 -5.09
C GLY A 316 8.49 -6.37 -4.23
N ALA A 317 9.62 -5.75 -4.51
CA ALA A 317 10.05 -4.56 -3.80
C ALA A 317 9.45 -3.30 -4.40
N LEU A 318 8.95 -2.42 -3.55
CA LEU A 318 8.78 -1.01 -3.86
C LEU A 318 10.10 -0.33 -3.48
N ASP A 319 10.76 0.27 -4.47
CA ASP A 319 12.13 0.76 -4.31
C ASP A 319 12.32 2.00 -5.18
N HIS A 320 12.19 3.17 -4.58
CA HIS A 320 12.18 4.44 -5.30
C HIS A 320 13.05 5.51 -4.62
N ARG A 321 13.38 6.55 -5.40
CA ARG A 321 14.18 7.68 -4.95
C ARG A 321 13.32 8.94 -4.87
N PHE A 322 13.52 9.74 -3.84
CA PHE A 322 12.92 11.06 -3.71
C PHE A 322 13.75 12.09 -4.46
N VAL A 323 13.11 12.83 -5.36
CA VAL A 323 13.78 13.79 -6.25
C VAL A 323 13.08 15.15 -6.24
N PRO A 324 13.80 16.26 -6.54
CA PRO A 324 13.13 17.52 -6.73
C PRO A 324 12.17 17.44 -7.94
N ALA A 325 10.94 17.88 -7.76
CA ALA A 325 10.04 18.10 -8.87
C ALA A 325 10.69 19.11 -9.81
N LYS A 326 10.74 18.82 -11.12
CA LYS A 326 11.13 19.81 -12.10
C LYS A 326 10.09 20.93 -12.02
N GLY A 327 10.48 22.09 -11.48
CA GLY A 327 9.66 23.28 -11.57
C GLY A 327 9.39 23.53 -13.06
N GLU A 328 8.14 23.69 -13.43
CA GLU A 328 7.85 24.40 -14.66
C GLU A 328 8.57 25.74 -14.52
N GLU A 329 9.54 26.01 -15.38
CA GLU A 329 10.08 27.37 -15.50
C GLU A 329 8.86 28.26 -15.69
N LYS A 330 8.61 29.12 -14.69
CA LYS A 330 7.52 30.10 -14.79
C LYS A 330 7.82 30.93 -16.03
N ALA A 331 7.09 30.64 -17.12
CA ALA A 331 7.10 31.43 -18.32
C ALA A 331 6.62 32.87 -18.07
#